data_10c83d9b2cb432116b96f34208376d7f
#
_entry.id   10c83d9b2cb432116b96f34208376d7f
#
_cell.length_a   1.000
_cell.length_b   1.000
_cell.length_c   1.000
_cell.angle_alpha   90.00
_cell.angle_beta   90.00
_cell.angle_gamma   90.00
#
_symmetry.space_group_name_H-M   'P 1'
#
loop_
_entity.id
_entity.type
_entity.pdbx_description
1 polymer ?
#
loop_
_entity_poly.entity_id
_entity_poly.type
_entity_poly.pdbx_seq_one_letter_code
_entity_poly.pdbx_strand_id
1 'polypeptide(L)'
;MNANEFAPITERDIAEFLIQNPGFFERNAELLSAVQLGSAHGQRVVSLHERQAEMLRDKIKVLEHRLVDMIRHGSSNSLTTNRLLKWATGLYLQHDPLALPATLCRNLQEQFQVPQVALRIWGVTPEYASQGFACGVSEEGQAFASSLQSPYCGMHVGVEAVKWLEEPTQAASLALLPLRTPGTAVTSAAFGLLVLASPDSQRFTDDMATDFLQRIADIASAALSPLVVPRAASMPAAPEAGTAAHASPEATTAAPAGGNPADA
;
A
#
# COMPACT_ATOMS: atom_id res chain seq x y z
N MET A 1 -69.04 7.55 12.20
CA MET A 1 -68.58 6.19 12.49
C MET A 1 -67.30 6.00 11.73
N ASN A 2 -66.17 6.21 12.37
CA ASN A 2 -64.86 6.10 11.75
C ASN A 2 -64.39 4.66 11.88
N ALA A 3 -64.38 3.94 10.77
CA ALA A 3 -63.68 2.67 10.68
C ALA A 3 -62.19 2.97 10.76
N ASN A 4 -61.59 2.56 11.87
CA ASN A 4 -60.14 2.65 12.09
C ASN A 4 -59.48 1.60 11.18
N GLU A 5 -58.99 2.05 10.04
CA GLU A 5 -58.29 1.25 9.08
C GLU A 5 -56.89 1.00 9.66
N PHE A 6 -56.73 -0.09 10.45
CA PHE A 6 -55.43 -0.55 10.89
C PHE A 6 -54.63 -1.01 9.65
N ALA A 7 -53.53 -0.39 9.39
CA ALA A 7 -52.62 -0.87 8.37
C ALA A 7 -52.28 -2.35 8.64
N PRO A 8 -52.24 -3.21 7.60
CA PRO A 8 -51.92 -4.62 7.78
C PRO A 8 -50.53 -4.77 8.37
N ILE A 9 -50.41 -5.51 9.46
CA ILE A 9 -49.13 -5.81 10.12
C ILE A 9 -48.27 -6.60 9.13
N THR A 10 -47.09 -6.10 8.83
CA THR A 10 -46.16 -6.75 7.91
C THR A 10 -45.25 -7.74 8.69
N GLU A 11 -44.62 -8.68 7.96
CA GLU A 11 -43.62 -9.59 8.56
C GLU A 11 -42.48 -8.81 9.21
N ARG A 12 -42.13 -7.66 8.64
CA ARG A 12 -41.11 -6.78 9.16
C ARG A 12 -41.46 -6.17 10.51
N ASP A 13 -42.71 -5.77 10.67
CA ASP A 13 -43.20 -5.20 11.93
C ASP A 13 -43.18 -6.26 13.08
N ILE A 14 -43.50 -7.51 12.71
CA ILE A 14 -43.41 -8.64 13.66
C ILE A 14 -41.96 -8.91 14.03
N ALA A 15 -41.03 -8.91 13.05
CA ALA A 15 -39.61 -9.14 13.30
C ALA A 15 -39.01 -8.05 14.20
N GLU A 16 -39.34 -6.78 13.94
CA GLU A 16 -38.89 -5.64 14.73
C GLU A 16 -39.45 -5.67 16.14
N PHE A 17 -40.75 -6.00 16.31
CA PHE A 17 -41.38 -6.18 17.61
C PHE A 17 -40.67 -7.27 18.43
N LEU A 18 -40.33 -8.41 17.82
CA LEU A 18 -39.69 -9.52 18.53
C LEU A 18 -38.24 -9.18 18.94
N ILE A 19 -37.53 -8.40 18.13
CA ILE A 19 -36.18 -7.92 18.46
C ILE A 19 -36.21 -6.96 19.63
N GLN A 20 -37.21 -6.06 19.68
CA GLN A 20 -37.36 -5.07 20.75
C GLN A 20 -37.88 -5.67 22.03
N ASN A 21 -38.53 -6.84 21.96
CA ASN A 21 -39.13 -7.51 23.12
C ASN A 21 -38.56 -8.92 23.35
N PRO A 22 -37.29 -9.07 23.76
CA PRO A 22 -36.67 -10.39 23.95
C PRO A 22 -37.37 -11.30 24.96
N GLY A 23 -37.99 -10.72 25.98
CA GLY A 23 -38.80 -11.48 26.96
C GLY A 23 -40.19 -11.88 26.48
N PHE A 24 -40.54 -11.67 25.19
CA PHE A 24 -41.85 -12.03 24.66
C PHE A 24 -42.12 -13.54 24.77
N PHE A 25 -41.17 -14.35 24.39
CA PHE A 25 -41.30 -15.81 24.43
C PHE A 25 -41.22 -16.39 25.84
N GLU A 26 -40.57 -15.70 26.80
CA GLU A 26 -40.59 -16.10 28.21
C GLU A 26 -42.01 -15.97 28.80
N ARG A 27 -42.71 -14.89 28.43
CA ARG A 27 -44.09 -14.65 28.87
C ARG A 27 -45.12 -15.47 28.10
N ASN A 28 -44.78 -15.96 26.93
CA ASN A 28 -45.67 -16.70 26.04
C ASN A 28 -45.05 -18.04 25.63
N ALA A 29 -44.62 -18.82 26.61
CA ALA A 29 -43.93 -20.10 26.38
C ALA A 29 -44.76 -21.10 25.55
N GLU A 30 -46.10 -21.04 25.67
CA GLU A 30 -47.01 -21.89 24.90
C GLU A 30 -46.96 -21.61 23.39
N LEU A 31 -46.82 -20.31 23.01
CA LEU A 31 -46.62 -19.93 21.60
C LEU A 31 -45.35 -20.48 21.05
N LEU A 32 -44.25 -20.51 21.82
CA LEU A 32 -42.97 -21.04 21.38
C LEU A 32 -43.04 -22.54 21.06
N SER A 33 -43.83 -23.30 21.84
CA SER A 33 -44.03 -24.73 21.60
C SER A 33 -44.99 -25.00 20.45
N ALA A 34 -45.93 -24.11 20.15
CA ALA A 34 -46.90 -24.22 19.07
C ALA A 34 -46.36 -23.76 17.71
N VAL A 35 -45.32 -22.91 17.67
CA VAL A 35 -44.69 -22.43 16.44
C VAL A 35 -43.90 -23.55 15.76
N GLN A 36 -44.41 -24.03 14.64
CA GLN A 36 -43.78 -25.05 13.81
C GLN A 36 -43.13 -24.38 12.61
N LEU A 37 -41.82 -24.51 12.51
CA LEU A 37 -41.06 -23.99 11.35
C LEU A 37 -40.84 -25.09 10.32
N GLY A 38 -41.24 -24.84 9.07
CA GLY A 38 -40.96 -25.75 7.96
C GLY A 38 -39.45 -25.81 7.66
N SER A 39 -38.94 -27.02 7.51
CA SER A 39 -37.56 -27.19 7.02
C SER A 39 -37.46 -26.86 5.54
N ALA A 40 -36.43 -26.13 5.13
CA ALA A 40 -36.16 -25.83 3.73
C ALA A 40 -35.86 -27.08 2.88
N HIS A 41 -35.64 -28.25 3.50
CA HIS A 41 -35.23 -29.50 2.86
C HIS A 41 -36.24 -30.64 2.96
N GLY A 42 -37.52 -30.35 3.24
CA GLY A 42 -38.56 -31.39 3.22
C GLY A 42 -39.72 -31.10 4.19
N GLN A 43 -40.85 -31.79 3.99
CA GLN A 43 -42.11 -31.65 4.71
C GLN A 43 -42.08 -32.03 6.22
N ARG A 44 -40.91 -31.98 6.88
CA ARG A 44 -40.79 -32.31 8.30
C ARG A 44 -40.89 -31.06 9.13
N VAL A 45 -41.87 -31.04 10.00
CA VAL A 45 -42.04 -30.00 10.98
C VAL A 45 -40.89 -30.08 12.00
N VAL A 46 -40.08 -29.02 12.11
CA VAL A 46 -38.99 -28.92 13.09
C VAL A 46 -39.31 -27.87 14.14
N SER A 47 -38.84 -28.09 15.38
CA SER A 47 -39.00 -27.12 16.43
C SER A 47 -38.13 -25.88 16.18
N LEU A 48 -38.52 -24.71 16.74
CA LEU A 48 -37.74 -23.49 16.69
C LEU A 48 -36.29 -23.70 17.19
N HIS A 49 -36.15 -24.51 18.22
CA HIS A 49 -34.84 -24.83 18.82
C HIS A 49 -33.95 -25.65 17.87
N GLU A 50 -34.51 -26.61 17.15
CA GLU A 50 -33.77 -27.38 16.13
C GLU A 50 -33.31 -26.47 14.99
N ARG A 51 -34.17 -25.54 14.55
CA ARG A 51 -33.79 -24.57 13.52
C ARG A 51 -32.70 -23.60 13.99
N GLN A 52 -32.80 -23.11 15.23
CA GLN A 52 -31.75 -22.30 15.84
C GLN A 52 -30.45 -23.07 15.97
N ALA A 53 -30.46 -24.32 16.40
CA ALA A 53 -29.27 -25.17 16.49
C ALA A 53 -28.63 -25.44 15.14
N GLU A 54 -29.43 -25.64 14.09
CA GLU A 54 -28.96 -25.79 12.72
C GLU A 54 -28.26 -24.52 12.22
N MET A 55 -28.92 -23.36 12.37
CA MET A 55 -28.35 -22.06 12.02
C MET A 55 -27.04 -21.76 12.77
N LEU A 56 -26.95 -22.10 14.06
CA LEU A 56 -25.73 -21.95 14.83
C LEU A 56 -24.62 -22.87 14.36
N ARG A 57 -24.93 -24.13 14.03
CA ARG A 57 -23.95 -25.06 13.46
C ARG A 57 -23.41 -24.56 12.12
N ASP A 58 -24.28 -24.04 11.26
CA ASP A 58 -23.85 -23.47 9.97
C ASP A 58 -22.97 -22.25 10.18
N LYS A 59 -23.33 -21.38 11.13
CA LYS A 59 -22.50 -20.22 11.49
C LYS A 59 -21.13 -20.62 12.04
N ILE A 60 -21.07 -21.67 12.86
CA ILE A 60 -19.81 -22.22 13.37
C ILE A 60 -18.96 -22.72 12.21
N LYS A 61 -19.50 -23.52 11.28
CA LYS A 61 -18.75 -23.98 10.11
C LYS A 61 -18.17 -22.83 9.27
N VAL A 62 -18.96 -21.76 9.04
CA VAL A 62 -18.46 -20.58 8.31
C VAL A 62 -17.32 -19.90 9.07
N LEU A 63 -17.43 -19.79 10.40
CA LEU A 63 -16.38 -19.20 11.22
C LEU A 63 -15.10 -20.06 11.25
N GLU A 64 -15.24 -21.39 11.33
CA GLU A 64 -14.13 -22.32 11.27
C GLU A 64 -13.39 -22.21 9.94
N HIS A 65 -14.09 -22.13 8.81
CA HIS A 65 -13.47 -21.93 7.49
C HIS A 65 -12.71 -20.60 7.43
N ARG A 66 -13.32 -19.51 7.91
CA ARG A 66 -12.65 -18.21 7.96
C ARG A 66 -11.40 -18.23 8.84
N LEU A 67 -11.45 -18.96 9.96
CA LEU A 67 -10.28 -19.12 10.84
C LEU A 67 -9.15 -19.87 10.13
N VAL A 68 -9.45 -20.97 9.46
CA VAL A 68 -8.47 -21.74 8.67
C VAL A 68 -7.85 -20.87 7.58
N ASP A 69 -8.65 -20.11 6.86
CA ASP A 69 -8.15 -19.20 5.82
C ASP A 69 -7.26 -18.09 6.43
N MET A 70 -7.65 -17.52 7.55
CA MET A 70 -6.85 -16.51 8.26
C MET A 70 -5.49 -17.07 8.71
N ILE A 71 -5.45 -18.31 9.26
CA ILE A 71 -4.21 -18.97 9.66
C ILE A 71 -3.33 -19.22 8.42
N ARG A 72 -3.93 -19.67 7.32
CA ARG A 72 -3.20 -19.93 6.06
C ARG A 72 -2.59 -18.64 5.51
N HIS A 73 -3.36 -17.56 5.45
CA HIS A 73 -2.88 -16.25 5.02
C HIS A 73 -1.80 -15.70 5.95
N GLY A 74 -1.97 -15.82 7.25
CA GLY A 74 -0.96 -15.42 8.24
C GLY A 74 0.37 -16.17 8.07
N SER A 75 0.32 -17.47 7.89
CA SER A 75 1.50 -18.29 7.65
C SER A 75 2.20 -17.93 6.33
N SER A 76 1.44 -17.75 5.25
CA SER A 76 1.97 -17.35 3.94
C SER A 76 2.64 -15.96 4.03
N ASN A 77 2.02 -15.01 4.72
CA ASN A 77 2.58 -13.67 4.91
C ASN A 77 3.89 -13.71 5.72
N SER A 78 3.95 -14.54 6.77
CA SER A 78 5.18 -14.74 7.56
C SER A 78 6.31 -15.32 6.72
N LEU A 79 6.05 -16.32 5.89
CA LEU A 79 7.03 -16.90 4.98
C LEU A 79 7.55 -15.84 3.98
N THR A 80 6.67 -15.05 3.41
CA THR A 80 7.02 -13.98 2.47
C THR A 80 7.88 -12.91 3.14
N THR A 81 7.52 -12.51 4.36
CA THR A 81 8.31 -11.56 5.16
C THR A 81 9.71 -12.10 5.48
N ASN A 82 9.82 -13.36 5.85
CA ASN A 82 11.11 -13.99 6.12
C ASN A 82 12.01 -14.04 4.87
N ARG A 83 11.43 -14.32 3.70
CA ARG A 83 12.17 -14.26 2.42
C ARG A 83 12.66 -12.84 2.13
N LEU A 84 11.83 -11.83 2.38
CA LEU A 84 12.20 -10.42 2.21
C LEU A 84 13.37 -10.02 3.11
N LEU A 85 13.31 -10.40 4.39
CA LEU A 85 14.40 -10.14 5.35
C LEU A 85 15.69 -10.85 4.93
N LYS A 86 15.61 -12.11 4.48
CA LYS A 86 16.78 -12.85 4.00
C LYS A 86 17.40 -12.19 2.76
N TRP A 87 16.56 -11.74 1.82
CA TRP A 87 17.01 -10.98 0.66
C TRP A 87 17.68 -9.68 1.05
N ALA A 88 17.07 -8.87 1.92
CA ALA A 88 17.63 -7.63 2.42
C ALA A 88 18.98 -7.86 3.11
N THR A 89 19.09 -8.88 3.98
CA THR A 89 20.37 -9.25 4.63
C THR A 89 21.45 -9.58 3.60
N GLY A 90 21.09 -10.29 2.53
CA GLY A 90 22.03 -10.57 1.44
C GLY A 90 22.55 -9.33 0.73
N LEU A 91 21.72 -8.29 0.59
CA LEU A 91 22.14 -7.01 0.03
C LEU A 91 23.08 -6.24 0.97
N TYR A 92 22.80 -6.22 2.27
CA TYR A 92 23.68 -5.57 3.27
C TYR A 92 25.06 -6.21 3.39
N LEU A 93 25.18 -7.50 3.09
CA LEU A 93 26.46 -8.21 3.08
C LEU A 93 27.28 -7.98 1.82
N GLN A 94 26.68 -7.40 0.77
CA GLN A 94 27.37 -7.07 -0.46
C GLN A 94 28.13 -5.73 -0.32
N HIS A 95 29.46 -5.83 -0.26
CA HIS A 95 30.33 -4.65 -0.08
C HIS A 95 30.83 -4.06 -1.39
N ASP A 96 30.74 -4.80 -2.48
CA ASP A 96 31.15 -4.30 -3.81
C ASP A 96 29.97 -3.57 -4.47
N PRO A 97 30.07 -2.24 -4.66
CA PRO A 97 29.03 -1.45 -5.30
C PRO A 97 28.72 -1.87 -6.74
N LEU A 98 29.75 -2.34 -7.48
CA LEU A 98 29.58 -2.79 -8.87
C LEU A 98 28.79 -4.11 -8.98
N ALA A 99 28.98 -4.99 -8.02
CA ALA A 99 28.28 -6.27 -7.98
C ALA A 99 26.88 -6.18 -7.37
N LEU A 100 26.56 -5.08 -6.69
CA LEU A 100 25.30 -4.92 -5.94
C LEU A 100 24.05 -5.02 -6.84
N PRO A 101 23.96 -4.34 -8.01
CA PRO A 101 22.79 -4.44 -8.90
C PRO A 101 22.55 -5.88 -9.42
N ALA A 102 23.60 -6.57 -9.83
CA ALA A 102 23.52 -7.94 -10.30
C ALA A 102 23.13 -8.91 -9.16
N THR A 103 23.69 -8.72 -7.96
CA THR A 103 23.37 -9.52 -6.78
C THR A 103 21.91 -9.29 -6.35
N LEU A 104 21.41 -8.07 -6.42
CA LEU A 104 20.02 -7.71 -6.13
C LEU A 104 19.07 -8.49 -7.04
N CYS A 105 19.29 -8.46 -8.36
CA CYS A 105 18.45 -9.15 -9.33
C CYS A 105 18.50 -10.67 -9.12
N ARG A 106 19.69 -11.27 -9.02
CA ARG A 106 19.88 -12.71 -8.82
C ARG A 106 19.22 -13.20 -7.53
N ASN A 107 19.47 -12.54 -6.41
CA ASN A 107 18.88 -12.94 -5.13
C ASN A 107 17.34 -12.79 -5.14
N LEU A 108 16.80 -11.83 -5.89
CA LEU A 108 15.38 -11.65 -6.06
C LEU A 108 14.75 -12.80 -6.87
N GLN A 109 15.41 -13.21 -7.97
CA GLN A 109 15.02 -14.39 -8.73
C GLN A 109 15.00 -15.65 -7.84
N GLU A 110 16.07 -15.88 -7.09
CA GLU A 110 16.20 -17.07 -6.23
C GLU A 110 15.21 -17.10 -5.06
N GLN A 111 15.07 -16.00 -4.30
CA GLN A 111 14.24 -15.97 -3.10
C GLN A 111 12.74 -15.96 -3.41
N PHE A 112 12.36 -15.29 -4.50
CA PHE A 112 10.94 -15.15 -4.88
C PHE A 112 10.57 -15.95 -6.12
N GLN A 113 11.54 -16.70 -6.69
CA GLN A 113 11.33 -17.53 -7.88
C GLN A 113 10.73 -16.74 -9.05
N VAL A 114 11.18 -15.48 -9.22
CA VAL A 114 10.80 -14.65 -10.36
C VAL A 114 11.62 -15.07 -11.58
N PRO A 115 11.02 -15.48 -12.70
CA PRO A 115 11.74 -16.01 -13.85
C PRO A 115 12.72 -15.02 -14.46
N GLN A 116 12.32 -13.76 -14.59
CA GLN A 116 13.14 -12.72 -15.15
C GLN A 116 13.08 -11.45 -14.31
N VAL A 117 14.24 -10.87 -14.06
CA VAL A 117 14.38 -9.60 -13.32
C VAL A 117 15.36 -8.72 -14.08
N ALA A 118 14.97 -7.48 -14.36
CA ALA A 118 15.86 -6.48 -14.93
C ALA A 118 15.86 -5.21 -14.07
N LEU A 119 16.99 -4.54 -14.03
CA LEU A 119 17.19 -3.31 -13.27
C LEU A 119 17.91 -2.28 -14.15
N ARG A 120 17.41 -1.06 -14.12
CA ARG A 120 18.12 0.11 -14.67
C ARG A 120 18.04 1.25 -13.67
N ILE A 121 19.16 1.94 -13.52
CA ILE A 121 19.28 3.12 -12.64
C ILE A 121 19.95 4.26 -13.45
N TRP A 122 19.57 5.48 -13.17
CA TRP A 122 20.09 6.68 -13.81
C TRP A 122 20.46 7.74 -12.77
N GLY A 123 21.18 8.76 -13.20
CA GLY A 123 21.73 9.73 -12.26
C GLY A 123 22.81 9.14 -11.34
N VAL A 124 23.49 8.08 -11.80
CA VAL A 124 24.59 7.44 -11.07
C VAL A 124 25.81 8.33 -11.05
N THR A 125 26.71 8.09 -10.11
CA THR A 125 28.01 8.77 -10.08
C THR A 125 28.80 8.46 -11.35
N PRO A 126 29.67 9.37 -11.85
CA PRO A 126 30.40 9.19 -13.09
C PRO A 126 31.19 7.88 -13.17
N GLU A 127 31.60 7.37 -12.03
CA GLU A 127 32.33 6.12 -11.87
C GLU A 127 31.53 4.89 -12.38
N TYR A 128 30.20 4.94 -12.28
CA TYR A 128 29.31 3.83 -12.70
C TYR A 128 28.55 4.10 -13.99
N ALA A 129 28.75 5.27 -14.63
CA ALA A 129 27.97 5.68 -15.80
C ALA A 129 28.13 4.76 -17.03
N SER A 130 29.24 4.04 -17.15
CA SER A 130 29.52 3.10 -18.26
C SER A 130 28.97 1.68 -17.98
N GLN A 131 28.43 1.42 -16.83
CA GLN A 131 27.95 0.10 -16.43
C GLN A 131 26.64 -0.26 -17.13
N GLY A 132 26.44 -1.55 -17.44
CA GLY A 132 25.24 -2.02 -18.14
C GLY A 132 23.92 -1.71 -17.41
N PHE A 133 23.93 -1.60 -16.10
CA PHE A 133 22.75 -1.23 -15.31
C PHE A 133 22.44 0.28 -15.36
N ALA A 134 23.38 1.11 -15.81
CA ALA A 134 23.23 2.57 -15.88
C ALA A 134 22.96 3.08 -17.32
N CYS A 135 23.00 2.20 -18.31
CA CYS A 135 22.85 2.54 -19.71
C CYS A 135 21.52 2.05 -20.30
N GLY A 136 21.13 2.62 -21.46
CA GLY A 136 20.02 2.10 -22.27
C GLY A 136 18.63 2.48 -21.75
N VAL A 137 18.48 3.63 -21.10
CA VAL A 137 17.19 4.18 -20.67
C VAL A 137 16.95 5.51 -21.37
N SER A 138 15.82 5.60 -22.09
CA SER A 138 15.40 6.84 -22.73
C SER A 138 14.86 7.85 -21.71
N GLU A 139 14.81 9.14 -22.08
CA GLU A 139 14.16 10.16 -21.25
C GLU A 139 12.68 9.86 -21.03
N GLU A 140 12.01 9.27 -22.04
CA GLU A 140 10.61 8.82 -21.93
C GLU A 140 10.47 7.69 -20.91
N GLY A 141 11.39 6.73 -20.89
CA GLY A 141 11.44 5.66 -19.90
C GLY A 141 11.63 6.17 -18.46
N GLN A 142 12.49 7.19 -18.28
CA GLN A 142 12.70 7.85 -16.99
C GLN A 142 11.47 8.63 -16.53
N ALA A 143 10.81 9.36 -17.46
CA ALA A 143 9.58 10.08 -17.20
C ALA A 143 8.44 9.11 -16.85
N PHE A 144 8.32 8.01 -17.60
CA PHE A 144 7.35 6.96 -17.29
C PHE A 144 7.57 6.37 -15.89
N ALA A 145 8.79 5.96 -15.55
CA ALA A 145 9.08 5.43 -14.22
C ALA A 145 8.76 6.44 -13.10
N SER A 146 9.00 7.72 -13.34
CA SER A 146 8.69 8.79 -12.39
C SER A 146 7.19 9.05 -12.25
N SER A 147 6.39 8.76 -13.28
CA SER A 147 4.92 8.90 -13.24
C SER A 147 4.23 7.81 -12.40
N LEU A 148 4.87 6.66 -12.22
CA LEU A 148 4.34 5.56 -11.41
C LEU A 148 4.38 5.92 -9.92
N GLN A 149 3.27 6.18 -9.29
CA GLN A 149 3.19 6.51 -7.85
C GLN A 149 3.32 5.27 -6.95
N SER A 150 2.93 4.11 -7.46
CA SER A 150 3.03 2.79 -6.81
C SER A 150 3.53 1.77 -7.81
N PRO A 151 3.98 0.58 -7.38
CA PRO A 151 4.30 -0.51 -8.29
C PRO A 151 3.12 -0.80 -9.22
N TYR A 152 3.41 -0.94 -10.50
CA TYR A 152 2.44 -1.36 -11.50
C TYR A 152 2.52 -2.86 -11.69
N CYS A 153 1.38 -3.53 -11.73
CA CYS A 153 1.25 -4.93 -12.10
C CYS A 153 0.28 -5.04 -13.28
N GLY A 154 0.56 -5.95 -14.19
CA GLY A 154 -0.33 -6.16 -15.33
C GLY A 154 0.31 -6.92 -16.47
N MET A 155 -0.44 -7.02 -17.57
CA MET A 155 0.02 -7.64 -18.80
C MET A 155 1.08 -6.76 -19.48
N HIS A 156 1.85 -7.37 -20.37
CA HIS A 156 2.86 -6.69 -21.18
C HIS A 156 2.23 -5.58 -22.05
N VAL A 157 2.57 -4.32 -21.78
CA VAL A 157 2.02 -3.12 -22.44
C VAL A 157 3.12 -2.39 -23.23
N GLY A 158 3.89 -3.06 -24.06
CA GLY A 158 4.81 -2.40 -24.99
C GLY A 158 5.79 -1.35 -24.40
N VAL A 159 6.01 -1.32 -23.09
CA VAL A 159 6.90 -0.39 -22.40
C VAL A 159 8.36 -0.72 -22.71
N GLU A 160 9.20 0.30 -22.84
CA GLU A 160 10.64 0.16 -23.09
C GLU A 160 11.33 -0.82 -22.12
N ALA A 161 10.91 -0.80 -20.86
CA ALA A 161 11.46 -1.60 -19.77
C ALA A 161 11.47 -3.12 -20.04
N VAL A 162 10.57 -3.60 -20.89
CA VAL A 162 10.52 -5.00 -21.30
C VAL A 162 11.76 -5.40 -22.12
N LYS A 163 12.33 -4.47 -22.88
CA LYS A 163 13.54 -4.71 -23.69
C LYS A 163 14.80 -4.97 -22.83
N TRP A 164 14.74 -4.69 -21.55
CA TRP A 164 15.86 -4.92 -20.62
C TRP A 164 15.90 -6.35 -20.09
N LEU A 165 14.83 -7.13 -20.30
CA LEU A 165 14.76 -8.54 -19.94
C LEU A 165 15.61 -9.40 -20.88
N GLU A 166 16.05 -10.55 -20.40
CA GLU A 166 16.81 -11.50 -21.22
C GLU A 166 15.93 -12.09 -22.33
N GLU A 167 14.70 -12.43 -22.02
CA GLU A 167 13.71 -13.02 -22.95
C GLU A 167 12.41 -12.21 -22.94
N PRO A 168 12.38 -11.05 -23.62
CA PRO A 168 11.23 -10.15 -23.61
C PRO A 168 9.92 -10.79 -24.10
N THR A 169 10.04 -11.72 -25.05
CA THR A 169 8.88 -12.41 -25.68
C THR A 169 8.17 -13.41 -24.74
N GLN A 170 8.85 -13.87 -23.71
CA GLN A 170 8.27 -14.77 -22.72
C GLN A 170 7.58 -14.04 -21.57
N ALA A 171 7.64 -12.74 -21.52
CA ALA A 171 7.01 -11.94 -20.47
C ALA A 171 5.50 -11.82 -20.73
N ALA A 172 4.68 -12.65 -20.11
CA ALA A 172 3.21 -12.56 -20.19
C ALA A 172 2.64 -11.59 -19.15
N SER A 173 3.25 -11.48 -17.96
CA SER A 173 2.90 -10.50 -16.94
C SER A 173 4.13 -9.81 -16.39
N LEU A 174 3.95 -8.56 -15.94
CA LEU A 174 5.02 -7.66 -15.47
C LEU A 174 4.63 -7.02 -14.14
N ALA A 175 5.65 -6.77 -13.30
CA ALA A 175 5.59 -5.78 -12.25
C ALA A 175 6.72 -4.76 -12.45
N LEU A 176 6.36 -3.48 -12.44
CA LEU A 176 7.26 -2.34 -12.62
C LEU A 176 7.35 -1.59 -11.29
N LEU A 177 8.53 -1.55 -10.71
CA LEU A 177 8.78 -0.98 -9.40
C LEU A 177 9.67 0.25 -9.53
N PRO A 178 9.12 1.47 -9.40
CA PRO A 178 9.92 2.69 -9.44
C PRO A 178 10.81 2.79 -8.20
N LEU A 179 12.08 3.11 -8.41
CA LEU A 179 13.06 3.28 -7.34
C LEU A 179 13.25 4.78 -7.06
N ARG A 180 13.07 5.17 -5.80
CA ARG A 180 13.14 6.57 -5.37
C ARG A 180 14.10 6.72 -4.19
N THR A 181 14.64 7.92 -4.04
CA THR A 181 15.49 8.22 -2.88
C THR A 181 14.70 8.00 -1.57
N PRO A 182 15.23 7.22 -0.64
CA PRO A 182 14.56 6.96 0.64
C PRO A 182 14.20 8.26 1.37
N GLY A 183 13.00 8.31 1.96
CA GLY A 183 12.52 9.48 2.69
C GLY A 183 12.00 10.63 1.83
N THR A 184 11.96 10.50 0.51
CA THR A 184 11.35 11.49 -0.38
C THR A 184 9.85 11.18 -0.63
N ALA A 185 9.11 12.19 -1.08
CA ALA A 185 7.70 12.01 -1.42
C ALA A 185 7.53 11.02 -2.59
N VAL A 186 6.38 10.33 -2.63
CA VAL A 186 6.02 9.38 -3.70
C VAL A 186 5.98 10.04 -5.08
N THR A 187 5.82 11.36 -5.11
CA THR A 187 5.83 12.20 -6.31
C THR A 187 7.23 12.62 -6.76
N SER A 188 8.29 12.28 -5.99
CA SER A 188 9.65 12.58 -6.39
C SER A 188 10.06 11.78 -7.62
N ALA A 189 10.99 12.33 -8.42
CA ALA A 189 11.51 11.63 -9.59
C ALA A 189 12.16 10.30 -9.18
N ALA A 190 11.86 9.25 -9.94
CA ALA A 190 12.54 7.97 -9.79
C ALA A 190 13.99 8.10 -10.27
N PHE A 191 14.90 7.38 -9.63
CA PHE A 191 16.28 7.24 -10.09
C PHE A 191 16.57 5.87 -10.74
N GLY A 192 15.57 5.01 -10.75
CA GLY A 192 15.68 3.67 -11.32
C GLY A 192 14.31 3.02 -11.48
N LEU A 193 14.32 1.91 -12.21
CA LEU A 193 13.18 1.04 -12.40
C LEU A 193 13.63 -0.42 -12.30
N LEU A 194 12.97 -1.15 -11.40
CA LEU A 194 13.12 -2.61 -11.26
C LEU A 194 11.94 -3.27 -11.96
N VAL A 195 12.24 -4.22 -12.84
CA VAL A 195 11.27 -4.95 -13.66
C VAL A 195 11.28 -6.40 -13.24
N LEU A 196 10.11 -6.92 -12.87
CA LEU A 196 9.89 -8.35 -12.62
C LEU A 196 9.00 -8.88 -13.73
N ALA A 197 9.34 -10.01 -14.32
CA ALA A 197 8.55 -10.58 -15.40
C ALA A 197 8.34 -12.08 -15.21
N SER A 198 7.19 -12.57 -15.71
CA SER A 198 6.81 -13.98 -15.66
C SER A 198 6.13 -14.40 -16.96
N PRO A 199 6.34 -15.65 -17.41
CA PRO A 199 5.56 -16.26 -18.48
C PRO A 199 4.14 -16.61 -18.06
N ASP A 200 3.84 -16.63 -16.75
CA ASP A 200 2.51 -16.83 -16.20
C ASP A 200 1.76 -15.48 -16.15
N SER A 201 0.67 -15.38 -16.92
CA SER A 201 -0.17 -14.18 -16.98
C SER A 201 -0.89 -13.86 -15.67
N GLN A 202 -1.03 -14.84 -14.78
CA GLN A 202 -1.73 -14.69 -13.50
C GLN A 202 -0.78 -14.31 -12.34
N ARG A 203 0.53 -14.20 -12.61
CA ARG A 203 1.51 -13.94 -11.55
C ARG A 203 1.51 -12.50 -11.07
N PHE A 204 1.45 -11.56 -12.00
CA PHE A 204 1.43 -10.11 -11.73
C PHE A 204 0.16 -9.52 -12.32
N THR A 205 -0.95 -9.66 -11.57
CA THR A 205 -2.26 -9.12 -11.98
C THR A 205 -2.46 -7.74 -11.38
N ASP A 206 -3.31 -6.94 -12.01
CA ASP A 206 -3.70 -5.60 -11.57
C ASP A 206 -4.43 -5.61 -10.21
N ASP A 207 -5.10 -6.72 -9.87
CA ASP A 207 -5.74 -6.94 -8.57
C ASP A 207 -4.75 -7.31 -7.45
N MET A 208 -3.47 -7.50 -7.77
CA MET A 208 -2.46 -7.91 -6.80
C MET A 208 -2.20 -6.79 -5.78
N ALA A 209 -2.23 -7.13 -4.49
CA ALA A 209 -1.82 -6.21 -3.44
C ALA A 209 -0.35 -5.78 -3.63
N THR A 210 -0.14 -4.51 -3.96
CA THR A 210 1.19 -3.95 -4.31
C THR A 210 2.06 -3.64 -3.10
N ASP A 211 1.53 -3.74 -1.88
CA ASP A 211 2.26 -3.44 -0.64
C ASP A 211 3.58 -4.21 -0.49
N PHE A 212 3.57 -5.48 -0.90
CA PHE A 212 4.78 -6.31 -0.86
C PHE A 212 5.82 -5.86 -1.90
N LEU A 213 5.37 -5.52 -3.10
CA LEU A 213 6.23 -5.01 -4.17
C LEU A 213 6.80 -3.62 -3.80
N GLN A 214 6.01 -2.80 -3.11
CA GLN A 214 6.49 -1.53 -2.58
C GLN A 214 7.63 -1.73 -1.57
N ARG A 215 7.53 -2.70 -0.67
CA ARG A 215 8.62 -3.03 0.25
C ARG A 215 9.89 -3.50 -0.46
N ILE A 216 9.73 -4.26 -1.55
CA ILE A 216 10.88 -4.63 -2.41
C ILE A 216 11.50 -3.37 -3.01
N ALA A 217 10.68 -2.45 -3.56
CA ALA A 217 11.15 -1.20 -4.13
C ALA A 217 11.89 -0.33 -3.10
N ASP A 218 11.36 -0.23 -1.89
CA ASP A 218 11.96 0.56 -0.81
C ASP A 218 13.34 0.00 -0.38
N ILE A 219 13.45 -1.31 -0.20
CA ILE A 219 14.71 -1.97 0.15
C ILE A 219 15.72 -1.85 -0.99
N ALA A 220 15.29 -2.09 -2.24
CA ALA A 220 16.14 -1.92 -3.42
C ALA A 220 16.63 -0.47 -3.54
N SER A 221 15.73 0.50 -3.35
CA SER A 221 16.04 1.91 -3.37
C SER A 221 17.08 2.29 -2.31
N ALA A 222 16.90 1.82 -1.08
CA ALA A 222 17.85 2.06 0.00
C ALA A 222 19.22 1.45 -0.30
N ALA A 223 19.26 0.22 -0.81
CA ALA A 223 20.51 -0.48 -1.14
C ALA A 223 21.27 0.21 -2.29
N LEU A 224 20.56 0.70 -3.31
CA LEU A 224 21.14 1.30 -4.51
C LEU A 224 21.41 2.81 -4.38
N SER A 225 20.86 3.47 -3.37
CA SER A 225 21.04 4.92 -3.17
C SER A 225 22.50 5.40 -3.12
N PRO A 226 23.49 4.63 -2.62
CA PRO A 226 24.89 5.05 -2.63
C PRO A 226 25.50 5.13 -4.05
N LEU A 227 24.92 4.48 -5.06
CA LEU A 227 25.39 4.51 -6.44
C LEU A 227 24.94 5.77 -7.19
N VAL A 228 23.96 6.48 -6.66
CA VAL A 228 23.32 7.64 -7.30
C VAL A 228 23.87 8.93 -6.71
N VAL A 229 24.08 9.93 -7.56
CA VAL A 229 24.48 11.27 -7.09
C VAL A 229 23.40 11.80 -6.17
N PRO A 230 23.72 12.20 -4.93
CA PRO A 230 22.72 12.80 -4.04
C PRO A 230 22.10 14.02 -4.73
N ARG A 231 20.85 13.90 -5.16
CA ARG A 231 20.12 15.04 -5.65
C ARG A 231 19.83 15.90 -4.42
N ALA A 232 20.54 17.04 -4.30
CA ALA A 232 20.29 17.98 -3.22
C ALA A 232 18.77 18.19 -3.12
N ALA A 233 18.19 17.85 -1.99
CA ALA A 233 16.81 18.17 -1.70
C ALA A 233 16.69 19.67 -1.99
N SER A 234 15.85 20.06 -2.94
CA SER A 234 15.54 21.47 -3.18
C SER A 234 14.98 22.00 -1.87
N MET A 235 15.87 22.61 -1.08
CA MET A 235 15.43 23.40 0.05
C MET A 235 14.41 24.41 -0.50
N PRO A 236 13.24 24.55 0.08
CA PRO A 236 12.37 25.66 -0.26
C PRO A 236 13.22 26.91 -0.10
N ALA A 237 13.32 27.73 -1.16
CA ALA A 237 14.03 28.99 -1.16
C ALA A 237 13.58 29.76 0.08
N ALA A 238 14.53 30.06 0.96
CA ALA A 238 14.26 30.97 2.08
C ALA A 238 13.66 32.24 1.50
N PRO A 239 12.58 32.78 2.09
CA PRO A 239 12.02 34.02 1.62
C PRO A 239 13.13 35.07 1.65
N GLU A 240 13.42 35.66 0.48
CA GLU A 240 14.37 36.75 0.36
C GLU A 240 14.00 37.83 1.39
N ALA A 241 14.91 38.04 2.35
CA ALA A 241 14.78 39.14 3.28
C ALA A 241 14.74 40.45 2.46
N GLY A 242 13.54 41.03 2.39
CA GLY A 242 13.34 42.29 1.71
C GLY A 242 14.36 43.30 2.14
N THR A 243 15.07 43.83 1.18
CA THR A 243 16.00 44.95 1.31
C THR A 243 15.27 46.13 1.97
N ALA A 244 15.46 46.30 3.27
CA ALA A 244 15.00 47.50 3.95
C ALA A 244 15.86 48.66 3.45
N ALA A 245 15.23 49.55 2.71
CA ALA A 245 15.81 50.79 2.23
C ALA A 245 16.31 51.63 3.41
N HIS A 246 17.57 52.00 3.29
CA HIS A 246 18.28 52.91 4.16
C HIS A 246 17.66 54.29 4.01
N ALA A 247 16.87 54.77 5.01
CA ALA A 247 16.48 56.15 5.16
C ALA A 247 17.38 56.79 6.24
N SER A 248 18.26 57.68 5.82
CA SER A 248 19.04 58.54 6.72
C SER A 248 18.13 59.52 7.45
N PRO A 249 18.33 59.81 8.71
CA PRO A 249 17.74 60.95 9.38
C PRO A 249 18.67 62.17 9.27
N GLU A 250 18.16 63.25 8.70
CA GLU A 250 18.73 64.58 8.78
C GLU A 250 18.74 65.11 10.23
N ALA A 251 19.87 65.72 10.58
CA ALA A 251 20.09 66.42 11.81
C ALA A 251 19.29 67.72 11.88
N THR A 252 18.62 68.00 12.98
CA THR A 252 18.25 69.36 13.36
C THR A 252 18.53 69.58 14.84
N THR A 253 19.43 70.51 15.05
CA THR A 253 19.92 71.10 16.29
C THR A 253 18.85 71.91 17.01
N ALA A 254 18.71 71.78 18.31
CA ALA A 254 18.48 72.90 19.28
C ALA A 254 18.40 72.40 20.73
N ALA A 255 19.31 72.84 21.52
CA ALA A 255 19.23 72.93 23.00
C ALA A 255 18.73 74.33 23.39
N PRO A 256 18.60 74.75 24.69
CA PRO A 256 18.52 74.01 25.95
C PRO A 256 17.45 74.58 26.92
N ALA A 257 17.36 74.11 28.08
CA ALA A 257 17.13 74.72 29.40
C ALA A 257 16.11 73.97 30.26
N GLY A 258 16.52 73.44 31.34
CA GLY A 258 16.37 74.09 32.65
C GLY A 258 15.41 73.30 33.56
N GLY A 259 15.88 72.91 34.74
CA GLY A 259 14.99 72.70 35.87
C GLY A 259 14.98 71.36 36.56
N ASN A 260 15.89 71.23 37.51
CA ASN A 260 15.80 70.36 38.69
C ASN A 260 14.94 71.13 39.77
N PRO A 261 14.51 70.65 40.91
CA PRO A 261 14.67 69.33 41.56
C PRO A 261 13.41 68.84 42.35
N ALA A 262 13.60 67.70 43.03
CA ALA A 262 13.17 67.34 44.38
C ALA A 262 11.77 66.71 44.66
N ASP A 263 11.88 65.67 45.46
CA ASP A 263 11.01 65.16 46.52
C ASP A 263 9.73 64.39 46.21
N ALA A 264 9.76 63.21 46.53
CA ALA A 264 9.29 62.43 47.68
C ALA A 264 9.26 60.94 47.31
#